data_d1f4cb068127b113e982a282b534e601
#
_entry.id   d1f4cb068127b113e982a282b534e601
#
_cell.length_a   1.000
_cell.length_b   1.000
_cell.length_c   1.000
_cell.angle_alpha   90.00
_cell.angle_beta   90.00
_cell.angle_gamma   90.00
#
_symmetry.space_group_name_H-M   'P 1'
#
loop_
_entity.id
_entity.type
_entity.pdbx_description
1 polymer ?
#
loop_
_entity_poly.entity_id
_entity_poly.type
_entity_poly.pdbx_seq_one_letter_code
_entity_poly.pdbx_strand_id
1 'polypeptide(L)'
;MTRWQSVGSWHRGGMLPLMIMLVVQDGTAPGAIPLVDLSNDTARQVIVDREEGQYLGHPTTVLLEDGKTILCVYPKGHGKGAIVMKRSEDGGLTWSERLPVPENWATSQEVPTIHRVIEPVTGKKRLILWSGLYPARLAVSEDDGKSWSPLTPVGEWGGIVVMGSVVQLADGRYLAMFHDDGRFFRKDGKASGTFSLYQTCSADGGLTWSEPKAVWSGSDIHLCEPGIVRSPDGRVLAALLRENRRVKNSHVMFSTDEGATWSAPKELPASLTGDRHTAKYAPDGRLVVSFRDMAKGSATYGDWVAWVGTFEDILKGRQGQYRIRLMDNLVGADCAYPGVEVLPDGTFVCTTYGHWKKDEQPYIVSVRFRLEEIDEMAGEKQR
;
A
#
# COMPACT_ATOMS: atom_id res chain seq x y z
N MET A 1 -21.28 -28.12 -61.26
CA MET A 1 -22.45 -27.53 -61.96
C MET A 1 -23.01 -26.48 -61.03
N THR A 2 -22.68 -25.24 -61.34
CA THR A 2 -23.53 -24.10 -61.69
C THR A 2 -24.70 -23.83 -60.70
N ARG A 3 -24.84 -22.67 -60.07
CA ARG A 3 -24.94 -21.32 -60.66
C ARG A 3 -24.89 -20.25 -59.56
N TRP A 4 -24.28 -19.14 -59.91
CA TRP A 4 -24.33 -17.82 -59.28
C TRP A 4 -25.73 -17.17 -59.38
N GLN A 5 -26.09 -16.33 -58.40
CA GLN A 5 -26.68 -15.03 -58.72
C GLN A 5 -26.50 -14.05 -57.58
N SER A 6 -25.97 -12.89 -57.93
CA SER A 6 -25.83 -11.66 -57.15
C SER A 6 -27.12 -10.82 -57.19
N VAL A 7 -27.31 -9.92 -56.21
CA VAL A 7 -27.60 -8.48 -56.37
C VAL A 7 -28.18 -7.89 -55.07
N GLY A 8 -27.66 -6.73 -54.62
CA GLY A 8 -28.42 -5.75 -53.87
C GLY A 8 -27.70 -5.08 -52.71
N SER A 9 -26.96 -4.00 -53.02
CA SER A 9 -26.42 -3.02 -52.06
C SER A 9 -27.52 -2.20 -51.42
N TRP A 10 -27.39 -1.92 -50.07
CA TRP A 10 -27.88 -0.69 -49.47
C TRP A 10 -26.98 -0.33 -48.28
N HIS A 11 -26.31 0.82 -48.40
CA HIS A 11 -25.61 1.52 -47.28
C HIS A 11 -26.63 2.03 -46.28
N ARG A 12 -26.44 1.73 -44.98
CA ARG A 12 -26.76 2.63 -43.88
C ARG A 12 -25.72 2.42 -42.78
N GLY A 13 -25.01 3.52 -42.45
CA GLY A 13 -24.09 3.59 -41.34
C GLY A 13 -24.83 3.44 -40.02
N GLY A 14 -24.40 2.47 -39.23
CA GLY A 14 -24.73 2.32 -37.84
C GLY A 14 -23.42 2.12 -37.09
N MET A 15 -23.11 3.05 -36.19
CA MET A 15 -22.02 2.87 -35.22
C MET A 15 -22.34 1.62 -34.42
N LEU A 16 -21.52 0.57 -34.59
CA LEU A 16 -21.50 -0.56 -33.67
C LEU A 16 -20.80 -0.11 -32.39
N PRO A 17 -21.39 -0.39 -31.22
CA PRO A 17 -20.67 -0.21 -29.96
C PRO A 17 -19.50 -1.21 -29.92
N LEU A 18 -18.34 -0.71 -29.59
CA LEU A 18 -17.13 -1.51 -29.35
C LEU A 18 -17.40 -2.44 -28.16
N MET A 19 -17.75 -3.67 -28.46
CA MET A 19 -17.94 -4.72 -27.45
C MET A 19 -16.53 -5.14 -26.99
N ILE A 20 -16.10 -4.65 -25.83
CA ILE A 20 -14.86 -5.09 -25.18
C ILE A 20 -15.07 -6.54 -24.79
N MET A 21 -14.46 -7.45 -25.53
CA MET A 21 -14.40 -8.87 -25.16
C MET A 21 -13.49 -9.02 -23.96
N LEU A 22 -14.07 -9.10 -22.76
CA LEU A 22 -13.37 -9.56 -21.57
C LEU A 22 -13.05 -11.05 -21.75
N VAL A 23 -11.77 -11.39 -21.83
CA VAL A 23 -11.29 -12.78 -21.80
C VAL A 23 -11.49 -13.30 -20.38
N VAL A 24 -12.49 -14.13 -20.19
CA VAL A 24 -12.70 -14.90 -18.96
C VAL A 24 -11.74 -16.08 -18.98
N GLN A 25 -10.73 -16.07 -18.13
CA GLN A 25 -9.98 -17.30 -17.82
C GLN A 25 -10.73 -18.06 -16.73
N ASP A 26 -11.51 -19.05 -17.13
CA ASP A 26 -12.07 -20.07 -16.24
C ASP A 26 -10.95 -21.00 -15.75
N GLY A 27 -10.41 -20.69 -14.60
CA GLY A 27 -9.42 -21.49 -13.89
C GLY A 27 -9.68 -21.44 -12.40
N THR A 28 -10.87 -21.84 -11.95
CA THR A 28 -11.17 -21.91 -10.52
C THR A 28 -10.56 -23.15 -9.90
N ALA A 29 -9.38 -22.99 -9.26
CA ALA A 29 -8.95 -23.92 -8.22
C ALA A 29 -9.99 -23.90 -7.08
N PRO A 30 -10.29 -25.02 -6.41
CA PRO A 30 -11.22 -25.05 -5.30
C PRO A 30 -10.85 -24.05 -4.22
N GLY A 31 -11.69 -23.03 -3.96
CA GLY A 31 -11.44 -21.96 -2.99
C GLY A 31 -10.93 -20.64 -3.57
N ALA A 32 -10.80 -20.50 -4.88
CA ALA A 32 -10.49 -19.20 -5.50
C ALA A 32 -11.67 -18.23 -5.37
N ILE A 33 -11.40 -17.02 -4.91
CA ILE A 33 -12.40 -15.93 -4.88
C ILE A 33 -12.43 -15.19 -6.22
N PRO A 34 -13.55 -14.51 -6.58
CA PRO A 34 -13.66 -13.75 -7.82
C PRO A 34 -12.54 -12.71 -7.97
N LEU A 35 -12.12 -12.48 -9.22
CA LEU A 35 -11.17 -11.44 -9.60
C LEU A 35 -11.86 -10.43 -10.52
N VAL A 36 -11.88 -9.16 -10.11
CA VAL A 36 -12.26 -8.01 -10.94
C VAL A 36 -10.99 -7.38 -11.48
N ASP A 37 -10.88 -7.20 -12.79
CA ASP A 37 -9.70 -6.67 -13.44
C ASP A 37 -9.96 -5.24 -13.94
N LEU A 38 -9.26 -4.26 -13.35
CA LEU A 38 -9.32 -2.83 -13.71
C LEU A 38 -8.07 -2.39 -14.50
N SER A 39 -7.13 -3.28 -14.80
CA SER A 39 -5.84 -2.91 -15.38
C SER A 39 -5.96 -2.19 -16.73
N ASN A 40 -7.02 -2.45 -17.47
CA ASN A 40 -7.31 -1.80 -18.76
C ASN A 40 -8.31 -0.64 -18.68
N ASP A 41 -8.84 -0.32 -17.49
CA ASP A 41 -9.77 0.79 -17.30
C ASP A 41 -8.98 2.10 -17.05
N THR A 42 -8.50 2.68 -18.14
CA THR A 42 -7.68 3.90 -18.08
C THR A 42 -8.41 5.12 -17.53
N ALA A 43 -9.75 5.12 -17.52
CA ALA A 43 -10.54 6.21 -16.95
C ALA A 43 -10.40 6.30 -15.43
N ARG A 44 -9.99 5.20 -14.77
CA ARG A 44 -9.71 5.15 -13.32
C ARG A 44 -8.27 5.49 -12.97
N GLN A 45 -7.39 5.58 -13.94
CA GLN A 45 -5.95 5.74 -13.76
C GLN A 45 -5.54 7.20 -13.85
N VAL A 46 -4.80 7.69 -12.86
CA VAL A 46 -4.24 9.04 -12.82
C VAL A 46 -2.73 8.95 -12.63
N ILE A 47 -1.97 9.50 -13.56
CA ILE A 47 -0.51 9.61 -13.40
C ILE A 47 -0.21 10.65 -12.32
N VAL A 48 0.41 10.22 -11.22
CA VAL A 48 0.85 11.10 -10.15
C VAL A 48 2.16 11.77 -10.52
N ASP A 49 3.16 10.98 -10.94
CA ASP A 49 4.43 11.48 -11.43
C ASP A 49 5.08 10.48 -12.38
N ARG A 50 5.76 11.00 -13.39
CA ARG A 50 6.50 10.24 -14.38
C ARG A 50 7.64 11.10 -14.92
N GLU A 51 8.84 10.55 -14.96
CA GLU A 51 10.04 11.21 -15.48
C GLU A 51 10.77 10.25 -16.41
N GLU A 52 11.08 10.70 -17.61
CA GLU A 52 11.74 9.87 -18.62
C GLU A 52 13.11 9.39 -18.10
N GLY A 53 13.36 8.07 -18.20
CA GLY A 53 14.61 7.45 -17.77
C GLY A 53 14.83 7.37 -16.26
N GLN A 54 13.94 7.94 -15.44
CA GLN A 54 14.04 7.95 -13.98
C GLN A 54 13.12 6.92 -13.34
N TYR A 55 13.68 6.07 -12.50
CA TYR A 55 12.90 5.20 -11.61
C TYR A 55 12.22 6.05 -10.53
N LEU A 56 10.89 5.99 -10.43
CA LEU A 56 10.09 6.57 -9.36
C LEU A 56 9.36 5.42 -8.65
N GLY A 57 9.60 5.22 -7.36
CA GLY A 57 9.06 4.06 -6.67
C GLY A 57 8.64 4.29 -5.22
N HIS A 58 8.00 3.31 -4.64
CA HIS A 58 7.69 3.20 -3.21
C HIS A 58 6.97 4.43 -2.63
N PRO A 59 5.83 4.88 -3.23
CA PRO A 59 5.10 6.02 -2.69
C PRO A 59 4.36 5.65 -1.41
N THR A 60 4.19 6.64 -0.53
CA THR A 60 3.18 6.62 0.53
C THR A 60 2.33 7.88 0.45
N THR A 61 1.08 7.79 0.89
CA THR A 61 0.12 8.89 0.83
C THR A 61 -0.47 9.20 2.19
N VAL A 62 -1.04 10.40 2.32
CA VAL A 62 -1.88 10.78 3.44
C VAL A 62 -2.97 11.72 2.95
N LEU A 63 -4.23 11.41 3.31
CA LEU A 63 -5.39 12.28 3.11
C LEU A 63 -5.49 13.23 4.30
N LEU A 64 -5.68 14.52 4.04
CA LEU A 64 -5.93 15.53 5.07
C LEU A 64 -7.40 15.56 5.47
N GLU A 65 -7.70 16.26 6.57
CA GLU A 65 -9.03 16.30 7.17
C GLU A 65 -10.06 17.12 6.37
N ASP A 66 -9.62 17.83 5.33
CA ASP A 66 -10.54 18.47 4.36
C ASP A 66 -11.23 17.46 3.43
N GLY A 67 -10.81 16.18 3.52
CA GLY A 67 -11.38 15.07 2.78
C GLY A 67 -11.07 15.04 1.28
N LYS A 68 -10.14 15.89 0.81
CA LYS A 68 -9.79 15.99 -0.61
C LYS A 68 -8.31 16.22 -0.87
N THR A 69 -7.58 16.83 0.06
CA THR A 69 -6.15 17.05 -0.11
C THR A 69 -5.36 15.79 0.21
N ILE A 70 -4.60 15.29 -0.76
CA ILE A 70 -3.72 14.12 -0.62
C ILE A 70 -2.28 14.56 -0.86
N LEU A 71 -1.37 14.20 0.06
CA LEU A 71 0.06 14.30 -0.15
C LEU A 71 0.60 12.93 -0.55
N CYS A 72 1.55 12.92 -1.48
CA CYS A 72 2.26 11.72 -1.92
C CYS A 72 3.75 11.98 -1.86
N VAL A 73 4.50 11.10 -1.17
CA VAL A 73 5.96 11.15 -1.06
C VAL A 73 6.57 9.85 -1.58
N TYR A 74 7.69 9.94 -2.28
CA TYR A 74 8.37 8.81 -2.90
C TYR A 74 9.85 9.13 -3.18
N PRO A 75 10.74 8.13 -3.27
CA PRO A 75 12.13 8.35 -3.65
C PRO A 75 12.33 8.38 -5.17
N LYS A 76 13.34 9.08 -5.63
CA LYS A 76 13.87 8.97 -6.99
C LYS A 76 14.83 7.77 -7.08
N GLY A 77 14.26 6.57 -7.10
CA GLY A 77 14.97 5.29 -7.17
C GLY A 77 14.21 4.15 -6.51
N HIS A 78 14.76 2.95 -6.58
CA HIS A 78 14.18 1.77 -5.95
C HIS A 78 14.41 1.79 -4.43
N GLY A 79 13.42 2.26 -3.68
CA GLY A 79 13.45 2.35 -2.22
C GLY A 79 14.39 3.42 -1.65
N LYS A 80 15.30 3.98 -2.41
CA LYS A 80 16.29 4.97 -1.99
C LYS A 80 16.43 6.12 -2.99
N GLY A 81 17.00 7.22 -2.54
CA GLY A 81 17.25 8.41 -3.36
C GLY A 81 16.51 9.63 -2.81
N ALA A 82 16.67 10.77 -3.48
CA ALA A 82 16.04 12.00 -3.07
C ALA A 82 14.51 11.86 -2.94
N ILE A 83 13.98 12.25 -1.79
CA ILE A 83 12.54 12.24 -1.55
C ILE A 83 11.90 13.38 -2.33
N VAL A 84 10.84 13.05 -3.03
CA VAL A 84 9.98 13.96 -3.79
C VAL A 84 8.59 13.98 -3.16
N MET A 85 7.93 15.14 -3.23
CA MET A 85 6.58 15.31 -2.75
C MET A 85 5.69 15.96 -3.81
N LYS A 86 4.47 15.46 -3.96
CA LYS A 86 3.38 16.05 -4.76
C LYS A 86 2.11 16.16 -3.93
N ARG A 87 1.23 17.06 -4.35
CA ARG A 87 -0.04 17.35 -3.69
C ARG A 87 -1.18 17.31 -4.68
N SER A 88 -2.26 16.68 -4.30
CA SER A 88 -3.56 16.81 -4.96
C SER A 88 -4.50 17.60 -4.04
N GLU A 89 -5.36 18.44 -4.60
CA GLU A 89 -6.37 19.23 -3.86
C GLU A 89 -7.81 18.88 -4.27
N ASP A 90 -7.94 17.82 -5.07
CA ASP A 90 -9.20 17.37 -5.68
C ASP A 90 -9.45 15.86 -5.53
N GLY A 91 -8.91 15.27 -4.47
CA GLY A 91 -9.06 13.84 -4.19
C GLY A 91 -8.30 12.94 -5.16
N GLY A 92 -7.14 13.38 -5.67
CA GLY A 92 -6.28 12.61 -6.54
C GLY A 92 -6.69 12.60 -8.02
N LEU A 93 -7.55 13.53 -8.46
CA LEU A 93 -7.89 13.69 -9.88
C LEU A 93 -6.77 14.41 -10.65
N THR A 94 -6.14 15.40 -9.99
CA THR A 94 -4.95 16.08 -10.53
C THR A 94 -3.87 16.21 -9.45
N TRP A 95 -2.61 16.34 -9.89
CA TRP A 95 -1.46 16.45 -9.01
C TRP A 95 -0.61 17.66 -9.39
N SER A 96 -0.08 18.34 -8.36
CA SER A 96 0.81 19.49 -8.52
C SER A 96 2.11 19.11 -9.24
N GLU A 97 2.88 20.10 -9.64
CA GLU A 97 4.32 19.92 -9.84
C GLU A 97 4.98 19.44 -8.54
N ARG A 98 6.22 18.96 -8.62
CA ARG A 98 7.00 18.55 -7.43
C ARG A 98 7.19 19.75 -6.51
N LEU A 99 6.82 19.57 -5.25
CA LEU A 99 6.90 20.64 -4.25
C LEU A 99 8.33 20.81 -3.71
N PRO A 100 8.71 22.03 -3.29
CA PRO A 100 9.95 22.25 -2.57
C PRO A 100 10.01 21.42 -1.29
N VAL A 101 11.15 20.80 -1.03
CA VAL A 101 11.42 20.00 0.17
C VAL A 101 12.79 20.40 0.75
N PRO A 102 13.07 20.13 2.03
CA PRO A 102 14.38 20.40 2.63
C PRO A 102 15.52 19.72 1.88
N GLU A 103 16.65 20.42 1.74
CA GLU A 103 17.80 19.96 0.96
C GLU A 103 18.28 18.56 1.39
N ASN A 104 18.29 18.28 2.69
CA ASN A 104 18.79 17.00 3.19
C ASN A 104 17.85 15.81 2.92
N TRP A 105 16.66 16.03 2.36
CA TRP A 105 15.81 14.92 1.86
C TRP A 105 16.48 14.21 0.67
N ALA A 106 17.40 14.88 -0.01
CA ALA A 106 18.25 14.27 -1.04
C ALA A 106 19.17 13.15 -0.52
N THR A 107 19.41 13.10 0.79
CA THR A 107 20.26 12.08 1.44
C THR A 107 19.48 10.86 1.94
N SER A 108 18.22 10.72 1.58
CA SER A 108 17.41 9.55 1.97
C SER A 108 17.97 8.26 1.38
N GLN A 109 18.01 7.21 2.19
CA GLN A 109 18.53 5.90 1.80
C GLN A 109 17.46 4.80 1.82
N GLU A 110 16.24 5.15 2.22
CA GLU A 110 15.14 4.21 2.42
C GLU A 110 13.81 4.83 1.97
N VAL A 111 12.82 3.98 1.79
CA VAL A 111 11.42 4.32 1.48
C VAL A 111 10.91 5.40 2.43
N PRO A 112 10.52 6.58 1.94
CA PRO A 112 9.89 7.57 2.80
C PRO A 112 8.47 7.12 3.15
N THR A 113 8.06 7.29 4.42
CA THR A 113 6.69 7.02 4.83
C THR A 113 6.08 8.22 5.54
N ILE A 114 4.92 8.69 5.06
CA ILE A 114 4.22 9.87 5.58
C ILE A 114 3.00 9.45 6.40
N HIS A 115 2.82 10.08 7.55
CA HIS A 115 1.68 9.79 8.44
C HIS A 115 1.12 11.07 9.06
N ARG A 116 -0.20 11.11 9.25
CA ARG A 116 -0.89 12.11 10.07
C ARG A 116 -0.87 11.65 11.53
N VAL A 117 -0.46 12.55 12.41
CA VAL A 117 -0.47 12.35 13.87
C VAL A 117 -1.10 13.55 14.56
N ILE A 118 -1.68 13.29 15.73
CA ILE A 118 -2.35 14.30 16.56
C ILE A 118 -1.70 14.23 17.94
N GLU A 119 -1.26 15.37 18.45
CA GLU A 119 -0.73 15.48 19.80
C GLU A 119 -1.88 15.28 20.81
N PRO A 120 -1.81 14.28 21.71
CA PRO A 120 -2.98 13.84 22.47
C PRO A 120 -3.50 14.84 23.52
N VAL A 121 -2.65 15.76 24.00
CA VAL A 121 -3.03 16.76 25.02
C VAL A 121 -3.66 18.01 24.38
N THR A 122 -3.01 18.56 23.36
CA THR A 122 -3.41 19.83 22.74
C THR A 122 -4.30 19.66 21.51
N GLY A 123 -4.35 18.45 20.95
CA GLY A 123 -5.02 18.19 19.67
C GLY A 123 -4.27 18.74 18.45
N LYS A 124 -3.00 19.19 18.63
CA LYS A 124 -2.21 19.74 17.52
C LYS A 124 -1.93 18.66 16.47
N LYS A 125 -2.33 18.93 15.26
CA LYS A 125 -2.13 18.05 14.10
C LYS A 125 -0.76 18.27 13.49
N ARG A 126 -0.09 17.18 13.13
CA ARG A 126 1.20 17.19 12.42
C ARG A 126 1.20 16.14 11.32
N LEU A 127 2.05 16.36 10.34
CA LEU A 127 2.51 15.31 9.46
C LEU A 127 3.92 14.94 9.87
N ILE A 128 4.20 13.65 9.93
CA ILE A 128 5.54 13.11 10.14
C ILE A 128 5.94 12.31 8.92
N LEU A 129 7.22 12.42 8.55
CA LEU A 129 7.81 11.68 7.44
C LEU A 129 9.07 10.98 7.94
N TRP A 130 9.12 9.66 7.71
CA TRP A 130 10.24 8.82 8.08
C TRP A 130 11.15 8.52 6.90
N SER A 131 12.45 8.37 7.18
CA SER A 131 13.44 7.80 6.28
C SER A 131 14.27 6.80 7.08
N GLY A 132 14.24 5.53 6.68
CA GLY A 132 14.87 4.42 7.39
C GLY A 132 16.35 4.23 7.13
N LEU A 133 16.78 3.00 7.33
CA LEU A 133 18.12 2.51 7.56
C LEU A 133 18.72 3.17 8.82
N TYR A 134 20.04 3.15 9.00
CA TYR A 134 20.68 3.70 10.20
C TYR A 134 21.30 5.07 9.92
N PRO A 135 21.05 6.05 10.79
CA PRO A 135 19.99 6.08 11.79
C PRO A 135 18.62 6.32 11.14
N ALA A 136 17.53 5.85 11.77
CA ALA A 136 16.19 6.24 11.38
C ALA A 136 16.02 7.76 11.60
N ARG A 137 15.45 8.44 10.59
CA ARG A 137 15.31 9.92 10.59
C ARG A 137 13.86 10.32 10.42
N LEU A 138 13.51 11.45 10.97
CA LEU A 138 12.17 12.02 10.96
C LEU A 138 12.20 13.46 10.47
N ALA A 139 11.22 13.84 9.65
CA ALA A 139 10.87 15.23 9.34
C ALA A 139 9.43 15.50 9.77
N VAL A 140 9.13 16.73 10.15
CA VAL A 140 7.84 17.17 10.68
C VAL A 140 7.30 18.36 9.89
N SER A 141 6.00 18.36 9.63
CA SER A 141 5.26 19.52 9.15
C SER A 141 4.11 19.82 10.12
N GLU A 142 3.93 21.08 10.47
CA GLU A 142 2.88 21.58 11.34
C GLU A 142 1.84 22.46 10.60
N ASP A 143 1.95 22.51 9.26
CA ASP A 143 1.16 23.37 8.38
C ASP A 143 0.59 22.61 7.17
N ASP A 144 0.23 21.33 7.38
CA ASP A 144 -0.36 20.44 6.37
C ASP A 144 0.51 20.23 5.13
N GLY A 145 1.83 20.10 5.37
CA GLY A 145 2.79 19.77 4.34
C GLY A 145 3.23 20.95 3.47
N LYS A 146 2.94 22.21 3.86
CA LYS A 146 3.40 23.40 3.14
C LYS A 146 4.87 23.67 3.40
N SER A 147 5.33 23.42 4.63
CA SER A 147 6.73 23.45 5.01
C SER A 147 7.11 22.23 5.86
N TRP A 148 8.39 21.88 5.84
CA TRP A 148 8.91 20.70 6.52
C TRP A 148 10.24 21.01 7.21
N SER A 149 10.47 20.34 8.33
CA SER A 149 11.79 20.30 8.94
C SER A 149 12.77 19.44 8.10
N PRO A 150 14.09 19.67 8.24
CA PRO A 150 15.07 18.69 7.77
C PRO A 150 14.86 17.31 8.40
N LEU A 151 15.32 16.25 7.74
CA LEU A 151 15.40 14.90 8.32
C LEU A 151 16.42 14.89 9.45
N THR A 152 16.00 14.55 10.67
CA THR A 152 16.84 14.47 11.87
C THR A 152 16.80 13.07 12.46
N PRO A 153 17.91 12.50 12.98
CA PRO A 153 17.90 11.23 13.68
C PRO A 153 16.95 11.23 14.88
N VAL A 154 16.22 10.13 15.09
CA VAL A 154 15.30 9.97 16.23
C VAL A 154 15.93 9.18 17.39
N GLY A 155 17.09 8.57 17.18
CA GLY A 155 17.81 7.77 18.16
C GLY A 155 18.99 7.04 17.53
N GLU A 156 19.66 6.22 18.33
CA GLU A 156 20.79 5.38 17.90
C GLU A 156 20.31 4.02 17.36
N TRP A 157 19.26 4.06 16.54
CA TRP A 157 18.66 2.88 15.94
C TRP A 157 18.17 3.17 14.51
N GLY A 158 17.95 2.11 13.76
CA GLY A 158 17.41 2.17 12.41
C GLY A 158 16.66 0.88 12.05
N GLY A 159 16.42 0.68 10.79
CA GLY A 159 15.71 -0.51 10.31
C GLY A 159 15.32 -0.38 8.85
N ILE A 160 14.69 -1.42 8.34
CA ILE A 160 14.23 -1.54 6.96
C ILE A 160 12.74 -1.20 6.89
N VAL A 161 12.35 -0.37 5.92
CA VAL A 161 10.97 0.14 5.72
C VAL A 161 10.44 0.77 7.02
N VAL A 162 11.13 1.77 7.52
CA VAL A 162 10.78 2.59 8.68
C VAL A 162 9.93 3.79 8.23
N MET A 163 8.65 3.95 8.67
CA MET A 163 7.87 2.93 9.40
C MET A 163 7.02 2.12 8.43
N GLY A 164 6.93 0.83 8.65
CA GLY A 164 5.99 -0.03 7.95
C GLY A 164 4.54 0.40 8.19
N SER A 165 4.23 0.76 9.43
CA SER A 165 2.91 1.26 9.82
C SER A 165 2.99 2.12 11.08
N VAL A 166 2.07 3.08 11.20
CA VAL A 166 1.85 3.91 12.39
C VAL A 166 0.35 3.90 12.71
N VAL A 167 -0.01 3.57 13.95
CA VAL A 167 -1.40 3.52 14.41
C VAL A 167 -1.57 4.27 15.73
N GLN A 168 -2.68 5.00 15.87
CA GLN A 168 -3.03 5.63 17.14
C GLN A 168 -3.60 4.58 18.10
N LEU A 169 -3.13 4.60 19.34
CA LEU A 169 -3.61 3.75 20.44
C LEU A 169 -4.83 4.39 21.12
N ALA A 170 -5.57 3.60 21.89
CA ALA A 170 -6.77 4.05 22.59
C ALA A 170 -6.52 5.19 23.60
N ASP A 171 -5.29 5.29 24.12
CA ASP A 171 -4.86 6.35 25.05
C ASP A 171 -4.29 7.59 24.35
N GLY A 172 -4.35 7.65 23.02
CA GLY A 172 -3.88 8.76 22.20
C GLY A 172 -2.41 8.69 21.79
N ARG A 173 -1.61 7.80 22.40
CA ARG A 173 -0.24 7.53 21.94
C ARG A 173 -0.25 6.93 20.54
N TYR A 174 0.93 6.87 19.93
CA TYR A 174 1.15 6.19 18.65
C TYR A 174 2.06 4.99 18.82
N LEU A 175 1.72 3.90 18.14
CA LEU A 175 2.57 2.72 17.98
C LEU A 175 2.99 2.66 16.51
N ALA A 176 4.28 2.44 16.28
CA ALA A 176 4.86 2.26 14.95
C ALA A 176 5.65 0.95 14.90
N MET A 177 5.59 0.26 13.76
CA MET A 177 6.31 -1.00 13.54
C MET A 177 7.16 -0.93 12.27
N PHE A 178 8.31 -1.62 12.35
CA PHE A 178 9.24 -1.83 11.24
C PHE A 178 9.95 -3.18 11.39
N HIS A 179 10.87 -3.50 10.51
CA HIS A 179 11.66 -4.73 10.61
C HIS A 179 13.15 -4.47 10.35
N ASP A 180 13.97 -5.42 10.72
CA ASP A 180 15.39 -5.45 10.37
C ASP A 180 15.90 -6.90 10.31
N ASP A 181 16.97 -7.13 9.54
CA ASP A 181 17.66 -8.40 9.43
C ASP A 181 19.04 -8.41 10.12
N GLY A 182 19.26 -7.43 11.00
CA GLY A 182 20.48 -7.21 11.75
C GLY A 182 21.40 -6.14 11.15
N ARG A 183 21.16 -5.69 9.91
CA ARG A 183 22.07 -4.76 9.21
C ARG A 183 21.94 -3.31 9.66
N PHE A 184 20.73 -2.86 9.97
CA PHE A 184 20.46 -1.44 10.13
C PHE A 184 19.85 -1.07 11.48
N PHE A 185 19.54 -2.05 12.33
CA PHE A 185 19.02 -1.75 13.67
C PHE A 185 20.04 -1.00 14.52
N ARG A 186 21.34 -1.33 14.37
CA ARG A 186 22.44 -0.62 15.02
C ARG A 186 23.47 -0.18 13.99
N LYS A 187 24.30 0.79 14.38
CA LYS A 187 25.44 1.21 13.58
C LYS A 187 26.36 0.00 13.31
N ASP A 188 26.83 -0.11 12.06
CA ASP A 188 27.74 -1.16 11.62
C ASP A 188 27.21 -2.59 11.82
N GLY A 189 25.88 -2.75 11.90
CA GLY A 189 25.21 -4.04 11.98
C GLY A 189 25.48 -4.92 10.76
N LYS A 190 25.27 -6.23 10.91
CA LYS A 190 25.47 -7.22 9.84
C LYS A 190 24.25 -8.13 9.73
N ALA A 191 23.96 -8.60 8.51
CA ALA A 191 22.90 -9.55 8.30
C ALA A 191 23.10 -10.78 9.20
N SER A 192 22.10 -11.07 10.02
CA SER A 192 22.14 -12.15 11.02
C SER A 192 21.52 -13.46 10.52
N GLY A 193 20.84 -13.43 9.35
CA GLY A 193 19.98 -14.53 8.89
C GLY A 193 18.67 -14.64 9.69
N THR A 194 18.44 -13.73 10.62
CA THR A 194 17.22 -13.64 11.44
C THR A 194 16.51 -12.33 11.10
N PHE A 195 15.23 -12.40 10.79
CA PHE A 195 14.38 -11.22 10.64
C PHE A 195 13.68 -10.93 11.97
N SER A 196 13.67 -9.66 12.35
CA SER A 196 13.00 -9.20 13.58
C SER A 196 12.01 -8.10 13.27
N LEU A 197 10.84 -8.18 13.87
CA LEU A 197 9.85 -7.11 13.90
C LEU A 197 10.07 -6.28 15.17
N TYR A 198 10.15 -4.98 14.97
CA TYR A 198 10.33 -4.01 16.04
C TYR A 198 9.12 -3.10 16.16
N GLN A 199 8.85 -2.65 17.38
CA GLN A 199 7.88 -1.60 17.65
C GLN A 199 8.49 -0.49 18.49
N THR A 200 7.99 0.73 18.30
CA THR A 200 8.31 1.92 19.07
C THR A 200 7.05 2.73 19.31
N CYS A 201 7.02 3.57 20.34
CA CYS A 201 5.86 4.37 20.71
C CYS A 201 6.22 5.84 20.85
N SER A 202 5.25 6.70 20.54
CA SER A 202 5.30 8.13 20.77
C SER A 202 4.12 8.57 21.65
N ALA A 203 4.37 9.46 22.62
CA ALA A 203 3.36 10.02 23.51
C ALA A 203 3.11 11.54 23.26
N ASP A 204 3.82 12.15 22.34
CA ASP A 204 3.86 13.60 22.09
C ASP A 204 3.43 13.98 20.66
N GLY A 205 2.61 13.13 20.02
CA GLY A 205 2.18 13.35 18.66
C GLY A 205 3.31 13.20 17.64
N GLY A 206 4.16 12.19 17.80
CA GLY A 206 5.13 11.76 16.82
C GLY A 206 6.45 12.50 16.79
N LEU A 207 6.74 13.37 17.78
CA LEU A 207 8.01 14.13 17.82
C LEU A 207 9.15 13.31 18.40
N THR A 208 8.88 12.55 19.46
CA THR A 208 9.85 11.64 20.06
C THR A 208 9.32 10.21 20.09
N TRP A 209 10.23 9.26 20.03
CA TRP A 209 9.92 7.84 19.96
C TRP A 209 10.78 7.04 20.92
N SER A 210 10.17 6.08 21.58
CA SER A 210 10.87 5.19 22.52
C SER A 210 11.94 4.36 21.81
N GLU A 211 12.91 3.84 22.57
CA GLU A 211 13.80 2.79 22.07
C GLU A 211 12.98 1.60 21.56
N PRO A 212 13.22 1.13 20.33
CA PRO A 212 12.42 0.06 19.76
C PRO A 212 12.63 -1.27 20.48
N LYS A 213 11.53 -2.04 20.60
CA LYS A 213 11.53 -3.38 21.16
C LYS A 213 11.22 -4.41 20.09
N ALA A 214 11.98 -5.50 20.04
CA ALA A 214 11.64 -6.65 19.21
C ALA A 214 10.38 -7.33 19.77
N VAL A 215 9.40 -7.56 18.91
CA VAL A 215 8.13 -8.24 19.24
C VAL A 215 8.05 -9.63 18.64
N TRP A 216 8.87 -9.88 17.62
CA TRP A 216 9.04 -11.20 17.01
C TRP A 216 10.40 -11.30 16.35
N SER A 217 10.98 -12.51 16.31
CA SER A 217 12.20 -12.80 15.55
C SER A 217 12.15 -14.24 15.03
N GLY A 218 12.67 -14.48 13.83
CA GLY A 218 12.71 -15.80 13.23
C GLY A 218 13.71 -15.92 12.10
N SER A 219 14.22 -17.16 11.89
CA SER A 219 15.13 -17.54 10.81
C SER A 219 14.49 -18.51 9.81
N ASP A 220 13.47 -19.27 10.24
CA ASP A 220 12.78 -20.24 9.38
C ASP A 220 11.80 -19.56 8.40
N ILE A 221 11.14 -18.51 8.87
CA ILE A 221 10.35 -17.58 8.08
C ILE A 221 10.89 -16.17 8.31
N HIS A 222 10.85 -15.31 7.28
CA HIS A 222 11.34 -13.95 7.36
C HIS A 222 10.17 -12.97 7.28
N LEU A 223 9.56 -12.67 8.45
CA LEU A 223 8.44 -11.74 8.50
C LEU A 223 8.93 -10.29 8.51
N CYS A 224 8.31 -9.47 7.68
CA CYS A 224 8.73 -8.08 7.45
C CYS A 224 7.57 -7.20 6.98
N GLU A 225 7.83 -5.90 6.80
CA GLU A 225 6.91 -4.90 6.24
C GLU A 225 5.54 -4.88 6.93
N PRO A 226 5.46 -4.69 8.26
CA PRO A 226 4.21 -4.76 8.99
C PRO A 226 3.21 -3.69 8.55
N GLY A 227 2.00 -4.10 8.17
CA GLY A 227 0.83 -3.23 7.93
C GLY A 227 -0.19 -3.45 9.04
N ILE A 228 -0.41 -2.45 9.92
CA ILE A 228 -1.32 -2.58 11.05
C ILE A 228 -2.71 -2.10 10.66
N VAL A 229 -3.71 -2.88 11.04
CA VAL A 229 -5.12 -2.50 10.97
C VAL A 229 -5.81 -2.79 12.29
N ARG A 230 -6.67 -1.87 12.75
CA ARG A 230 -7.46 -2.02 13.98
C ARG A 230 -8.82 -2.62 13.62
N SER A 231 -9.35 -3.52 14.47
CA SER A 231 -10.71 -4.03 14.33
C SER A 231 -11.77 -2.92 14.42
N PRO A 232 -12.94 -3.08 13.78
CA PRO A 232 -14.01 -2.05 13.81
C PRO A 232 -14.49 -1.70 15.21
N ASP A 233 -14.45 -2.66 16.15
CA ASP A 233 -14.80 -2.43 17.56
C ASP A 233 -13.67 -1.81 18.40
N GLY A 234 -12.51 -1.54 17.78
CA GLY A 234 -11.35 -0.91 18.39
C GLY A 234 -10.48 -1.82 19.26
N ARG A 235 -10.85 -3.09 19.47
CA ARG A 235 -10.26 -3.96 20.52
C ARG A 235 -9.03 -4.75 20.07
N VAL A 236 -8.86 -4.96 18.77
CA VAL A 236 -7.80 -5.83 18.26
C VAL A 236 -6.98 -5.07 17.23
N LEU A 237 -5.67 -5.15 17.33
CA LEU A 237 -4.73 -4.78 16.28
C LEU A 237 -4.32 -6.05 15.51
N ALA A 238 -4.33 -6.01 14.19
CA ALA A 238 -3.78 -7.04 13.33
C ALA A 238 -2.58 -6.46 12.57
N ALA A 239 -1.42 -7.09 12.66
CA ALA A 239 -0.24 -6.77 11.88
C ALA A 239 -0.13 -7.78 10.72
N LEU A 240 -0.39 -7.33 9.49
CA LEU A 240 -0.23 -8.10 8.27
C LEU A 240 1.24 -8.06 7.85
N LEU A 241 1.83 -9.21 7.56
CA LEU A 241 3.27 -9.38 7.42
C LEU A 241 3.61 -10.11 6.13
N ARG A 242 4.49 -9.52 5.32
CA ARG A 242 5.15 -10.20 4.21
C ARG A 242 6.02 -11.35 4.74
N GLU A 243 6.01 -12.50 4.05
CA GLU A 243 7.01 -13.56 4.22
C GLU A 243 8.06 -13.45 3.12
N ASN A 244 9.28 -13.00 3.47
CA ASN A 244 10.30 -12.60 2.51
C ASN A 244 11.01 -13.78 1.83
N ARG A 245 11.08 -14.96 2.45
CA ARG A 245 11.68 -16.17 1.87
C ARG A 245 10.80 -16.84 0.81
N ARG A 246 9.52 -16.50 0.74
CA ARG A 246 8.54 -17.12 -0.17
C ARG A 246 8.37 -18.62 0.04
N VAL A 247 8.62 -19.11 1.26
CA VAL A 247 8.42 -20.52 1.64
C VAL A 247 7.04 -20.77 2.21
N LYS A 248 6.38 -19.71 2.68
CA LYS A 248 5.02 -19.68 3.22
C LYS A 248 4.23 -18.52 2.62
N ASN A 249 2.92 -18.50 2.87
CA ASN A 249 2.11 -17.32 2.63
C ASN A 249 2.49 -16.18 3.59
N SER A 250 1.95 -14.98 3.35
CA SER A 250 1.98 -13.89 4.33
C SER A 250 1.39 -14.32 5.66
N HIS A 251 1.75 -13.62 6.72
CA HIS A 251 1.32 -13.94 8.07
C HIS A 251 0.58 -12.77 8.71
N VAL A 252 -0.10 -13.04 9.82
CA VAL A 252 -0.72 -12.03 10.67
C VAL A 252 -0.39 -12.33 12.14
N MET A 253 -0.16 -11.27 12.90
CA MET A 253 -0.08 -11.30 14.38
C MET A 253 -1.17 -10.39 14.92
N PHE A 254 -1.74 -10.77 16.09
CA PHE A 254 -2.80 -10.02 16.74
C PHE A 254 -2.35 -9.51 18.12
N SER A 255 -2.83 -8.32 18.47
CA SER A 255 -2.74 -7.77 19.83
C SER A 255 -4.12 -7.34 20.31
N THR A 256 -4.46 -7.69 21.57
CA THR A 256 -5.69 -7.30 22.25
C THR A 256 -5.43 -6.35 23.41
N ASP A 257 -4.20 -5.85 23.54
CA ASP A 257 -3.72 -5.01 24.64
C ASP A 257 -2.90 -3.82 24.11
N GLU A 258 -3.36 -3.24 23.01
CA GLU A 258 -2.78 -2.03 22.41
C GLU A 258 -1.27 -2.19 22.05
N GLY A 259 -0.86 -3.38 21.62
CA GLY A 259 0.50 -3.67 21.20
C GLY A 259 1.46 -4.01 22.35
N ALA A 260 0.97 -4.14 23.59
CA ALA A 260 1.82 -4.55 24.71
C ALA A 260 2.34 -5.99 24.50
N THR A 261 1.48 -6.86 23.98
CA THR A 261 1.84 -8.23 23.56
C THR A 261 1.24 -8.56 22.18
N TRP A 262 1.88 -9.51 21.50
CA TRP A 262 1.46 -10.00 20.20
C TRP A 262 1.34 -11.53 20.20
N SER A 263 0.36 -12.05 19.48
CA SER A 263 0.20 -13.49 19.28
C SER A 263 1.37 -14.07 18.47
N ALA A 264 1.53 -15.40 18.51
CA ALA A 264 2.34 -16.09 17.52
C ALA A 264 1.84 -15.77 16.09
N PRO A 265 2.74 -15.70 15.08
CA PRO A 265 2.35 -15.49 13.70
C PRO A 265 1.46 -16.62 13.19
N LYS A 266 0.36 -16.26 12.48
CA LYS A 266 -0.55 -17.18 11.82
C LYS A 266 -0.49 -16.94 10.31
N GLU A 267 -0.40 -18.00 9.53
CA GLU A 267 -0.37 -17.92 8.06
C GLU A 267 -1.72 -17.40 7.52
N LEU A 268 -1.65 -16.46 6.57
CA LEU A 268 -2.80 -15.90 5.87
C LEU A 268 -3.18 -16.76 4.65
N PRO A 269 -4.42 -16.65 4.14
CA PRO A 269 -4.83 -17.32 2.91
C PRO A 269 -4.05 -16.77 1.69
N ALA A 270 -4.02 -17.57 0.62
CA ALA A 270 -3.36 -17.19 -0.62
C ALA A 270 -3.91 -15.88 -1.20
N SER A 271 -5.23 -15.63 -1.08
CA SER A 271 -5.88 -14.42 -1.57
C SER A 271 -5.36 -13.12 -0.94
N LEU A 272 -4.75 -13.21 0.27
CA LEU A 272 -4.18 -12.08 1.02
C LEU A 272 -2.67 -12.26 1.22
N THR A 273 -2.00 -12.98 0.31
CA THR A 273 -0.56 -13.21 0.35
C THR A 273 0.17 -12.26 -0.59
N GLY A 274 1.06 -11.45 -0.04
CA GLY A 274 1.82 -10.49 -0.82
C GLY A 274 2.73 -9.60 0.01
N ASP A 275 3.11 -8.45 -0.56
CA ASP A 275 4.07 -7.51 0.00
C ASP A 275 3.42 -6.17 0.29
N ARG A 276 3.82 -5.57 1.42
CA ARG A 276 3.45 -4.20 1.79
C ARG A 276 1.93 -3.98 1.83
N HIS A 277 1.26 -4.72 2.69
CA HIS A 277 -0.18 -4.59 2.91
C HIS A 277 -0.54 -3.21 3.48
N THR A 278 -1.39 -2.47 2.78
CA THR A 278 -1.96 -1.19 3.25
C THR A 278 -3.48 -1.28 3.22
N ALA A 279 -4.10 -1.10 4.38
CA ALA A 279 -5.51 -1.36 4.61
C ALA A 279 -6.30 -0.10 4.97
N LYS A 280 -7.52 0.03 4.43
CA LYS A 280 -8.52 1.04 4.83
C LYS A 280 -9.92 0.43 4.82
N TYR A 281 -10.76 0.93 5.72
CA TYR A 281 -12.17 0.57 5.75
C TYR A 281 -12.97 1.37 4.72
N ALA A 282 -13.85 0.70 4.03
CA ALA A 282 -14.91 1.33 3.25
C ALA A 282 -16.02 1.86 4.18
N PRO A 283 -16.89 2.78 3.71
CA PRO A 283 -18.01 3.30 4.51
C PRO A 283 -18.99 2.20 4.99
N ASP A 284 -19.10 1.10 4.28
CA ASP A 284 -19.95 -0.04 4.64
C ASP A 284 -19.30 -1.00 5.67
N GLY A 285 -18.09 -0.69 6.13
CA GLY A 285 -17.34 -1.47 7.12
C GLY A 285 -16.50 -2.61 6.55
N ARG A 286 -16.51 -2.84 5.23
CA ARG A 286 -15.59 -3.76 4.60
C ARG A 286 -14.16 -3.20 4.59
N LEU A 287 -13.20 -4.11 4.54
CA LEU A 287 -11.80 -3.79 4.51
C LEU A 287 -11.25 -4.00 3.10
N VAL A 288 -10.59 -2.98 2.57
CA VAL A 288 -9.80 -3.05 1.34
C VAL A 288 -8.34 -3.07 1.72
N VAL A 289 -7.61 -4.10 1.31
CA VAL A 289 -6.17 -4.26 1.55
C VAL A 289 -5.46 -4.26 0.20
N SER A 290 -4.67 -3.23 -0.07
CA SER A 290 -3.88 -3.10 -1.29
C SER A 290 -2.45 -3.59 -1.06
N PHE A 291 -1.90 -4.36 -2.01
CA PHE A 291 -0.57 -4.96 -1.90
C PHE A 291 -0.07 -5.48 -3.26
N ARG A 292 1.22 -5.87 -3.35
CA ARG A 292 1.75 -6.66 -4.46
C ARG A 292 1.41 -8.13 -4.25
N ASP A 293 0.77 -8.76 -5.22
CA ASP A 293 0.46 -10.18 -5.15
C ASP A 293 1.72 -11.05 -5.29
N MET A 294 1.94 -11.91 -4.31
CA MET A 294 3.06 -12.85 -4.32
C MET A 294 2.61 -14.29 -4.00
N ALA A 295 1.32 -14.59 -4.11
CA ALA A 295 0.79 -15.92 -3.90
C ALA A 295 1.20 -16.86 -5.04
N LYS A 296 1.82 -17.99 -4.70
CA LYS A 296 2.24 -18.99 -5.69
C LYS A 296 1.04 -19.50 -6.49
N GLY A 297 1.18 -19.44 -7.83
CA GLY A 297 0.13 -19.88 -8.76
C GLY A 297 -1.03 -18.91 -8.92
N SER A 298 -0.94 -17.72 -8.35
CA SER A 298 -1.91 -16.66 -8.60
C SER A 298 -1.86 -16.18 -10.05
N ALA A 299 -3.02 -15.94 -10.65
CA ALA A 299 -3.12 -15.35 -11.99
C ALA A 299 -2.64 -13.90 -12.05
N THR A 300 -2.49 -13.25 -10.88
CA THR A 300 -2.01 -11.86 -10.74
C THR A 300 -0.67 -11.79 -9.99
N TYR A 301 0.14 -12.88 -10.05
CA TYR A 301 1.44 -12.90 -9.40
C TYR A 301 2.36 -11.81 -9.93
N GLY A 302 2.85 -10.96 -9.04
CA GLY A 302 3.71 -9.82 -9.36
C GLY A 302 2.96 -8.52 -9.67
N ASP A 303 1.62 -8.56 -9.73
CA ASP A 303 0.79 -7.39 -10.02
C ASP A 303 0.40 -6.62 -8.77
N TRP A 304 -0.12 -5.43 -9.02
CA TRP A 304 -0.76 -4.61 -8.00
C TRP A 304 -2.23 -4.96 -7.86
N VAL A 305 -2.59 -5.41 -6.67
CA VAL A 305 -3.94 -5.89 -6.36
C VAL A 305 -4.52 -5.24 -5.10
N ALA A 306 -5.83 -5.36 -4.95
CA ALA A 306 -6.53 -5.15 -3.69
C ALA A 306 -7.35 -6.39 -3.35
N TRP A 307 -7.38 -6.74 -2.06
CA TRP A 307 -8.27 -7.74 -1.48
C TRP A 307 -9.43 -7.03 -0.79
N VAL A 308 -10.64 -7.58 -0.91
CA VAL A 308 -11.85 -7.07 -0.26
C VAL A 308 -12.45 -8.16 0.62
N GLY A 309 -12.72 -7.79 1.85
CA GLY A 309 -13.31 -8.67 2.87
C GLY A 309 -13.62 -7.94 4.16
N THR A 310 -13.60 -8.63 5.28
CA THR A 310 -13.85 -8.08 6.60
C THR A 310 -12.67 -8.34 7.54
N PHE A 311 -12.58 -7.60 8.64
CA PHE A 311 -11.61 -7.90 9.70
C PHE A 311 -11.78 -9.32 10.25
N GLU A 312 -13.02 -9.79 10.31
CA GLU A 312 -13.37 -11.15 10.75
C GLU A 312 -12.79 -12.22 9.81
N ASP A 313 -12.69 -11.93 8.50
CA ASP A 313 -12.06 -12.85 7.54
C ASP A 313 -10.56 -13.00 7.83
N ILE A 314 -9.88 -11.88 8.15
CA ILE A 314 -8.47 -11.91 8.58
C ILE A 314 -8.32 -12.71 9.88
N LEU A 315 -9.14 -12.44 10.88
CA LEU A 315 -9.10 -13.11 12.18
C LEU A 315 -9.28 -14.65 12.04
N LYS A 316 -10.20 -15.07 11.16
CA LYS A 316 -10.52 -16.49 10.91
C LYS A 316 -9.67 -17.14 9.81
N GLY A 317 -8.85 -16.37 9.08
CA GLY A 317 -8.05 -16.87 7.97
C GLY A 317 -8.89 -17.28 6.75
N ARG A 318 -9.96 -16.54 6.47
CA ARG A 318 -10.83 -16.77 5.31
C ARG A 318 -10.27 -16.05 4.07
N GLN A 319 -10.68 -16.51 2.88
CA GLN A 319 -10.23 -15.97 1.61
C GLN A 319 -10.70 -14.52 1.32
N GLY A 320 -11.74 -14.02 2.03
CA GLY A 320 -12.40 -12.77 1.69
C GLY A 320 -13.50 -12.92 0.66
N GLN A 321 -13.95 -11.81 0.09
CA GLN A 321 -15.07 -11.77 -0.84
C GLN A 321 -14.63 -11.85 -2.31
N TYR A 322 -13.68 -10.99 -2.71
CA TYR A 322 -13.08 -10.94 -4.05
C TYR A 322 -11.76 -10.19 -4.04
N ARG A 323 -11.06 -10.24 -5.16
CA ARG A 323 -9.85 -9.45 -5.43
C ARG A 323 -10.07 -8.51 -6.60
N ILE A 324 -9.32 -7.44 -6.62
CA ILE A 324 -9.26 -6.46 -7.69
C ILE A 324 -7.82 -6.44 -8.20
N ARG A 325 -7.59 -6.69 -9.51
CA ARG A 325 -6.35 -6.30 -10.14
C ARG A 325 -6.44 -4.81 -10.43
N LEU A 326 -5.68 -4.00 -9.74
CA LEU A 326 -5.65 -2.55 -9.96
C LEU A 326 -4.84 -2.21 -11.20
N MET A 327 -3.65 -2.80 -11.34
CA MET A 327 -2.79 -2.66 -12.52
C MET A 327 -2.02 -3.95 -12.79
N ASP A 328 -1.80 -4.24 -14.07
CA ASP A 328 -0.89 -5.28 -14.56
C ASP A 328 0.54 -4.72 -14.59
N ASN A 329 1.48 -5.42 -13.95
CA ASN A 329 2.88 -5.02 -13.87
C ASN A 329 3.71 -5.80 -14.89
N LEU A 330 4.29 -5.10 -15.85
CA LEU A 330 4.92 -5.71 -17.02
C LEU A 330 6.34 -6.24 -16.79
N VAL A 331 6.98 -5.94 -15.65
CA VAL A 331 8.37 -6.35 -15.39
C VAL A 331 8.51 -7.00 -14.01
N GLY A 332 8.60 -8.31 -13.99
CA GLY A 332 8.83 -9.11 -12.78
C GLY A 332 7.78 -8.85 -11.70
N ALA A 333 8.22 -8.72 -10.45
CA ALA A 333 7.39 -8.37 -9.31
C ALA A 333 7.85 -7.01 -8.72
N ASP A 334 8.18 -6.04 -9.58
CA ASP A 334 8.68 -4.73 -9.16
C ASP A 334 7.59 -3.68 -9.24
N CYS A 335 6.66 -3.73 -8.29
CA CYS A 335 5.57 -2.75 -8.13
C CYS A 335 5.04 -2.75 -6.69
N ALA A 336 4.05 -1.92 -6.45
CA ALA A 336 3.10 -1.92 -5.33
C ALA A 336 3.71 -1.88 -3.92
N TYR A 337 4.09 -0.68 -3.52
CA TYR A 337 4.18 -0.22 -2.13
C TYR A 337 3.09 0.85 -1.97
N PRO A 338 1.83 0.46 -1.76
CA PRO A 338 0.72 1.36 -1.98
C PRO A 338 0.44 2.31 -0.82
N GLY A 339 0.10 3.58 -1.15
CA GLY A 339 -0.77 4.41 -0.35
C GLY A 339 -2.23 4.07 -0.65
N VAL A 340 -3.09 4.15 0.34
CA VAL A 340 -4.54 3.94 0.21
C VAL A 340 -5.28 5.01 0.97
N GLU A 341 -6.08 5.80 0.30
CA GLU A 341 -6.95 6.80 0.90
C GLU A 341 -8.41 6.53 0.55
N VAL A 342 -9.32 6.94 1.45
CA VAL A 342 -10.77 6.85 1.24
C VAL A 342 -11.37 8.23 1.40
N LEU A 343 -11.96 8.74 0.31
CA LEU A 343 -12.62 10.05 0.30
C LEU A 343 -13.96 9.97 1.01
N PRO A 344 -14.53 11.11 1.45
CA PRO A 344 -15.81 11.14 2.16
C PRO A 344 -17.00 10.52 1.40
N ASP A 345 -16.92 10.48 0.05
CA ASP A 345 -17.93 9.85 -0.80
C ASP A 345 -17.73 8.33 -0.98
N GLY A 346 -16.74 7.74 -0.30
CA GLY A 346 -16.41 6.32 -0.37
C GLY A 346 -15.47 5.96 -1.52
N THR A 347 -14.98 6.93 -2.29
CA THR A 347 -13.99 6.67 -3.35
C THR A 347 -12.64 6.27 -2.75
N PHE A 348 -12.14 5.11 -3.12
CA PHE A 348 -10.76 4.70 -2.86
C PHE A 348 -9.82 5.37 -3.85
N VAL A 349 -8.72 5.91 -3.33
CA VAL A 349 -7.58 6.41 -4.11
C VAL A 349 -6.38 5.59 -3.71
N CYS A 350 -6.12 4.54 -4.45
CA CYS A 350 -4.96 3.67 -4.27
C CYS A 350 -3.82 4.20 -5.13
N THR A 351 -2.64 4.39 -4.57
CA THR A 351 -1.49 5.02 -5.27
C THR A 351 -0.25 4.16 -5.11
N THR A 352 0.39 3.81 -6.22
CA THR A 352 1.65 3.08 -6.18
C THR A 352 2.50 3.28 -7.43
N TYR A 353 3.64 2.60 -7.48
CA TYR A 353 4.55 2.54 -8.60
C TYR A 353 4.52 1.16 -9.27
N GLY A 354 4.98 1.11 -10.50
CA GLY A 354 5.21 -0.13 -11.24
C GLY A 354 5.62 0.13 -12.68
N HIS A 355 5.93 -0.93 -13.39
CA HIS A 355 6.24 -0.92 -14.82
C HIS A 355 4.94 -1.01 -15.62
N TRP A 356 4.24 0.11 -15.73
CA TRP A 356 2.92 0.20 -16.36
C TRP A 356 2.98 0.29 -17.88
N LYS A 357 4.17 0.53 -18.44
CA LYS A 357 4.40 0.60 -19.86
C LYS A 357 5.72 -0.08 -20.23
N LYS A 358 5.68 -0.81 -21.33
CA LYS A 358 6.85 -1.52 -21.84
C LYS A 358 7.99 -0.55 -22.13
N ASP A 359 9.21 -0.97 -21.81
CA ASP A 359 10.47 -0.24 -22.07
C ASP A 359 10.59 1.12 -21.35
N GLU A 360 9.75 1.35 -20.31
CA GLU A 360 9.83 2.54 -19.46
C GLU A 360 10.26 2.19 -18.03
N GLN A 361 10.89 3.16 -17.37
CA GLN A 361 11.14 3.08 -15.91
C GLN A 361 9.81 3.12 -15.16
N PRO A 362 9.73 2.52 -13.97
CA PRO A 362 8.51 2.57 -13.17
C PRO A 362 8.17 4.01 -12.76
N TYR A 363 6.89 4.28 -12.72
CA TYR A 363 6.34 5.58 -12.36
C TYR A 363 5.09 5.45 -11.48
N ILE A 364 4.66 6.56 -10.88
CA ILE A 364 3.61 6.59 -9.87
C ILE A 364 2.24 6.80 -10.53
N VAL A 365 1.30 5.90 -10.23
CA VAL A 365 -0.09 5.96 -10.69
C VAL A 365 -1.04 5.83 -9.50
N SER A 366 -2.14 6.57 -9.52
CA SER A 366 -3.30 6.32 -8.67
C SER A 366 -4.41 5.63 -9.45
N VAL A 367 -5.08 4.65 -8.84
CA VAL A 367 -6.30 4.03 -9.36
C VAL A 367 -7.45 4.38 -8.42
N ARG A 368 -8.57 4.85 -8.99
CA ARG A 368 -9.74 5.33 -8.26
C ARG A 368 -10.93 4.42 -8.52
N PHE A 369 -11.64 4.01 -7.46
CA PHE A 369 -12.84 3.18 -7.57
C PHE A 369 -13.72 3.32 -6.33
N ARG A 370 -14.99 2.93 -6.45
CA ARG A 370 -15.92 2.75 -5.34
C ARG A 370 -16.30 1.27 -5.25
N LEU A 371 -16.51 0.76 -4.03
CA LEU A 371 -16.83 -0.66 -3.86
C LEU A 371 -18.16 -1.05 -4.49
N GLU A 372 -19.15 -0.16 -4.52
CA GLU A 372 -20.43 -0.43 -5.16
C GLU A 372 -20.27 -0.77 -6.65
N GLU A 373 -19.40 -0.04 -7.36
CA GLU A 373 -19.10 -0.30 -8.78
C GLU A 373 -18.39 -1.65 -8.96
N ILE A 374 -17.49 -1.99 -8.03
CA ILE A 374 -16.75 -3.26 -8.09
C ILE A 374 -17.69 -4.44 -7.75
N ASP A 375 -18.63 -4.26 -6.82
CA ASP A 375 -19.63 -5.27 -6.47
C ASP A 375 -20.51 -5.64 -7.68
N GLU A 376 -20.93 -4.65 -8.46
CA GLU A 376 -21.69 -4.87 -9.69
C GLU A 376 -20.87 -5.73 -10.67
N MET A 377 -19.61 -5.37 -10.92
CA MET A 377 -18.70 -6.14 -11.77
C MET A 377 -18.43 -7.56 -11.25
N ALA A 378 -18.29 -7.73 -9.93
CA ALA A 378 -18.10 -9.03 -9.31
C ALA A 378 -19.35 -9.89 -9.37
N GLY A 379 -20.55 -9.32 -9.20
CA GLY A 379 -21.85 -9.98 -9.29
C GLY A 379 -22.22 -10.44 -10.70
N GLU A 380 -21.84 -9.69 -11.73
CA GLU A 380 -22.02 -10.09 -13.13
C GLU A 380 -21.19 -11.33 -13.50
N LYS A 381 -20.01 -11.51 -12.89
CA LYS A 381 -19.14 -12.67 -13.10
C LYS A 381 -19.59 -13.95 -12.38
N GLN A 382 -20.53 -13.85 -11.42
CA GLN A 382 -21.09 -15.00 -10.71
C GLN A 382 -22.39 -15.53 -11.34
N ARG A 383 -22.96 -14.84 -12.31
CA ARG A 383 -24.13 -15.23 -13.10
C ARG A 383 -23.75 -15.84 -14.45
#